data_80ecdcab80302e2fb157177baab6453e
#
_entry.id   80ecdcab80302e2fb157177baab6453e
#
_cell.length_a   1.000
_cell.length_b   1.000
_cell.length_c   1.000
_cell.angle_alpha   90.00
_cell.angle_beta   90.00
_cell.angle_gamma   90.00
#
_symmetry.space_group_name_H-M   'P 1'
#
loop_
_entity.id
_entity.type
_entity.pdbx_description
1 polymer ?
#
loop_
_entity_poly.entity_id
_entity_poly.type
_entity_poly.pdbx_seq_one_letter_code
_entity_poly.pdbx_strand_id
1 'polypeptide(L)'
;EPVAAACTAWGAGAAGDSGGGQWPNSPARDEAGEYVVSAKTGQELWRAQQGSVSILKPDANGAYAPITWADKCTTRTGQRTDTNGAVSEAVVRIEGGTGSLDPATGSATISWKGSWTVVFYSGMTYWSANDPVLTVENGVGTLTATASGFGASMSDPDAKPTPLTPRKVTLATLKDVTVTDKGLTVVPEYRGVEVTSPANAAPQARTGADWGSWPQDFVDFQGETGQHSYW
;
A
#
# COMPACT_ATOMS: atom_id res chain seq x y z
N GLU A 1 -27.73 4.65 3.12
CA GLU A 1 -27.11 3.33 3.32
C GLU A 1 -25.80 3.57 4.02
N PRO A 2 -25.46 2.83 5.10
CA PRO A 2 -24.14 2.95 5.65
C PRO A 2 -23.17 2.66 4.50
N VAL A 3 -22.25 3.58 4.27
CA VAL A 3 -21.11 3.33 3.38
C VAL A 3 -20.47 2.06 3.95
N ALA A 4 -20.78 0.93 3.35
CA ALA A 4 -20.22 -0.35 3.75
C ALA A 4 -18.72 -0.12 3.87
N ALA A 5 -18.12 -0.51 4.99
CA ALA A 5 -16.70 -0.37 5.22
C ALA A 5 -16.01 -0.83 3.94
N ALA A 6 -15.59 0.15 3.16
CA ALA A 6 -15.20 -0.15 1.79
C ALA A 6 -13.90 -0.93 1.89
N CYS A 7 -13.87 -2.07 1.28
CA CYS A 7 -12.68 -2.88 1.18
C CYS A 7 -11.50 -2.01 0.76
N THR A 8 -10.42 -2.06 1.52
CA THR A 8 -9.14 -1.54 1.09
C THR A 8 -8.66 -2.45 -0.04
N ALA A 9 -8.57 -1.91 -1.23
CA ALA A 9 -8.20 -2.69 -2.39
C ALA A 9 -6.82 -2.28 -2.91
N TRP A 10 -6.15 -3.26 -3.51
CA TRP A 10 -4.80 -3.13 -4.03
C TRP A 10 -4.84 -3.31 -5.54
N GLY A 11 -4.12 -2.49 -6.27
CA GLY A 11 -3.98 -2.56 -7.71
C GLY A 11 -2.52 -2.45 -8.12
N ALA A 12 -2.12 -3.11 -9.19
CA ALA A 12 -0.83 -2.92 -9.83
C ALA A 12 -0.83 -1.61 -10.63
N GLY A 13 0.28 -0.89 -10.60
CA GLY A 13 0.45 0.41 -11.23
C GLY A 13 0.18 1.59 -10.30
N ALA A 14 0.64 2.79 -10.69
CA ALA A 14 0.38 4.02 -9.95
C ALA A 14 -1.02 4.57 -10.26
N ALA A 15 -1.72 5.02 -9.24
CA ALA A 15 -3.00 5.72 -9.42
C ALA A 15 -2.76 7.07 -10.10
N GLY A 16 -3.61 7.40 -11.06
CA GLY A 16 -3.42 8.55 -11.94
C GLY A 16 -2.85 8.19 -13.30
N ASP A 17 -2.17 7.05 -13.43
CA ASP A 17 -1.83 6.48 -14.72
C ASP A 17 -3.07 5.86 -15.36
N SER A 18 -3.11 5.80 -16.68
CA SER A 18 -4.25 5.27 -17.45
C SER A 18 -4.58 3.79 -17.19
N GLY A 19 -3.94 3.15 -16.24
CA GLY A 19 -4.13 1.76 -15.90
C GLY A 19 -4.04 1.42 -14.41
N GLY A 20 -3.73 2.39 -13.56
CA GLY A 20 -3.35 2.09 -12.19
C GLY A 20 -4.48 2.12 -11.18
N GLY A 21 -5.20 1.03 -10.96
CA GLY A 21 -6.02 0.83 -9.78
C GLY A 21 -7.11 1.87 -9.49
N GLN A 22 -7.54 2.61 -10.49
CA GLN A 22 -8.57 3.64 -10.32
C GLN A 22 -9.96 3.03 -10.14
N TRP A 23 -10.78 3.71 -9.37
CA TRP A 23 -12.14 3.30 -9.02
C TRP A 23 -13.15 4.32 -9.56
N PRO A 24 -14.46 3.98 -9.65
CA PRO A 24 -15.45 4.90 -10.20
C PRO A 24 -15.46 6.28 -9.56
N ASN A 25 -15.14 6.36 -8.27
CA ASN A 25 -15.10 7.61 -7.51
C ASN A 25 -13.68 8.18 -7.38
N SER A 26 -12.71 7.51 -7.97
CA SER A 26 -11.33 7.99 -7.96
C SER A 26 -11.16 9.09 -8.98
N PRO A 27 -10.59 10.22 -8.62
CA PRO A 27 -10.32 11.27 -9.58
C PRO A 27 -9.24 10.79 -10.55
N ALA A 28 -9.61 10.60 -11.82
CA ALA A 28 -8.65 10.51 -12.88
C ALA A 28 -8.13 11.92 -13.19
N ARG A 29 -6.85 12.03 -13.52
CA ARG A 29 -6.26 13.28 -13.98
C ARG A 29 -5.68 13.08 -15.36
N ASP A 30 -5.73 14.13 -16.17
CA ASP A 30 -5.08 14.19 -17.46
C ASP A 30 -3.57 14.52 -17.31
N GLU A 31 -2.89 14.60 -18.43
CA GLU A 31 -1.45 14.94 -18.47
C GLU A 31 -1.13 16.33 -17.90
N ALA A 32 -2.09 17.23 -17.87
CA ALA A 32 -1.97 18.54 -17.26
C ALA A 32 -2.26 18.52 -15.74
N GLY A 33 -2.63 17.36 -15.18
CA GLY A 33 -3.00 17.20 -13.79
C GLY A 33 -4.42 17.66 -13.47
N GLU A 34 -5.22 17.95 -14.49
CA GLU A 34 -6.62 18.37 -14.29
C GLU A 34 -7.52 17.18 -14.00
N TYR A 35 -8.58 17.45 -13.27
CA TYR A 35 -9.55 16.46 -12.85
C TYR A 35 -10.41 16.00 -14.03
N VAL A 36 -10.27 14.75 -14.41
CA VAL A 36 -11.08 14.14 -15.49
C VAL A 36 -12.04 13.14 -14.87
N VAL A 37 -13.32 13.30 -15.15
CA VAL A 37 -14.29 12.26 -14.85
C VAL A 37 -14.11 11.15 -15.88
N SER A 38 -13.54 10.03 -15.46
CA SER A 38 -13.37 8.88 -16.34
C SER A 38 -14.74 8.31 -16.72
N ALA A 39 -14.96 8.09 -18.00
CA ALA A 39 -16.11 7.33 -18.49
C ALA A 39 -15.98 5.82 -18.19
N LYS A 40 -14.80 5.37 -17.78
CA LYS A 40 -14.54 3.96 -17.44
C LYS A 40 -14.93 3.64 -16.02
N THR A 41 -15.38 2.42 -15.81
CA THR A 41 -15.63 1.89 -14.46
C THR A 41 -14.34 1.56 -13.74
N GLY A 42 -14.37 1.44 -12.40
CA GLY A 42 -13.22 0.97 -11.65
C GLY A 42 -12.71 -0.40 -12.10
N GLN A 43 -13.59 -1.27 -12.58
CA GLN A 43 -13.21 -2.57 -13.12
C GLN A 43 -12.39 -2.46 -14.41
N GLU A 44 -12.71 -1.50 -15.28
CA GLU A 44 -11.97 -1.27 -16.53
C GLU A 44 -10.60 -0.65 -16.28
N LEU A 45 -10.46 0.13 -15.24
CA LEU A 45 -9.22 0.82 -14.86
C LEU A 45 -8.30 -0.04 -14.00
N TRP A 46 -8.89 -0.91 -13.16
CA TRP A 46 -8.15 -1.74 -12.22
C TRP A 46 -7.34 -2.84 -12.91
N ARG A 47 -6.17 -3.14 -12.40
CA ARG A 47 -5.29 -4.21 -12.85
C ARG A 47 -4.77 -5.02 -11.68
N ALA A 48 -4.82 -6.36 -11.79
CA ALA A 48 -4.10 -7.26 -10.88
C ALA A 48 -2.62 -7.33 -11.22
N GLN A 49 -2.25 -7.03 -12.47
CA GLN A 49 -0.87 -7.08 -12.96
C GLN A 49 -0.60 -5.90 -13.85
N GLN A 50 0.58 -5.29 -13.65
CA GLN A 50 1.10 -4.24 -14.54
C GLN A 50 2.64 -4.26 -14.50
N GLY A 51 3.28 -4.46 -15.65
CA GLY A 51 4.73 -4.60 -15.74
C GLY A 51 5.23 -5.75 -14.86
N SER A 52 6.18 -5.47 -13.98
CA SER A 52 6.75 -6.42 -13.03
C SER A 52 5.91 -6.64 -11.76
N VAL A 53 4.82 -5.89 -11.59
CA VAL A 53 4.02 -5.91 -10.36
C VAL A 53 2.78 -6.77 -10.53
N SER A 54 2.52 -7.61 -9.55
CA SER A 54 1.29 -8.42 -9.44
C SER A 54 0.71 -8.29 -8.03
N ILE A 55 -0.60 -8.19 -7.96
CA ILE A 55 -1.33 -8.32 -6.70
C ILE A 55 -1.87 -9.75 -6.63
N LEU A 56 -1.45 -10.47 -5.60
CA LEU A 56 -1.81 -11.86 -5.39
C LEU A 56 -2.61 -12.00 -4.11
N LYS A 57 -3.42 -13.03 -4.03
CA LYS A 57 -4.05 -13.47 -2.78
C LYS A 57 -4.09 -14.99 -2.71
N PRO A 58 -4.13 -15.57 -1.50
CA PRO A 58 -4.22 -17.02 -1.37
C PRO A 58 -5.65 -17.51 -1.67
N ASP A 59 -5.74 -18.69 -2.27
CA ASP A 59 -6.96 -19.48 -2.32
C ASP A 59 -7.23 -20.21 -0.98
N ALA A 60 -8.29 -20.99 -0.92
CA ALA A 60 -8.66 -21.74 0.29
C ALA A 60 -7.57 -22.75 0.74
N ASN A 61 -6.68 -23.17 -0.16
CA ASN A 61 -5.55 -24.08 0.13
C ASN A 61 -4.26 -23.33 0.48
N GLY A 62 -4.27 -21.98 0.41
CA GLY A 62 -3.10 -21.14 0.66
C GLY A 62 -2.20 -20.91 -0.55
N ALA A 63 -2.59 -21.36 -1.75
CA ALA A 63 -1.85 -21.08 -2.97
C ALA A 63 -2.13 -19.66 -3.47
N TYR A 64 -1.06 -18.90 -3.70
CA TYR A 64 -1.16 -17.52 -4.17
C TYR A 64 -1.35 -17.44 -5.69
N ALA A 65 -2.37 -16.73 -6.12
CA ALA A 65 -2.68 -16.46 -7.52
C ALA A 65 -3.04 -14.98 -7.71
N PRO A 66 -2.94 -14.45 -8.95
CA PRO A 66 -3.39 -13.10 -9.23
C PRO A 66 -4.85 -12.90 -8.80
N ILE A 67 -5.08 -11.83 -8.05
CA ILE A 67 -6.39 -11.45 -7.55
C ILE A 67 -7.30 -11.04 -8.72
N THR A 68 -8.59 -11.27 -8.61
CA THR A 68 -9.57 -10.83 -9.61
C THR A 68 -10.38 -9.64 -9.11
N TRP A 69 -11.05 -8.93 -10.02
CA TRP A 69 -11.98 -7.88 -9.63
C TRP A 69 -13.08 -8.38 -8.69
N ALA A 70 -13.57 -9.60 -8.92
CA ALA A 70 -14.66 -10.17 -8.15
C ALA A 70 -14.25 -10.55 -6.72
N ASP A 71 -13.00 -10.98 -6.52
CA ASP A 71 -12.53 -11.52 -5.24
C ASP A 71 -11.58 -10.59 -4.46
N LYS A 72 -11.25 -9.41 -4.98
CA LYS A 72 -10.35 -8.44 -4.35
C LYS A 72 -10.74 -8.04 -2.92
N CYS A 73 -12.02 -8.16 -2.60
CA CYS A 73 -12.60 -7.79 -1.31
C CYS A 73 -13.14 -9.01 -0.55
N THR A 74 -12.55 -10.17 -0.74
CA THR A 74 -12.90 -11.39 -0.01
C THR A 74 -11.69 -12.00 0.68
N THR A 75 -11.94 -12.75 1.76
CA THR A 75 -10.94 -13.63 2.38
C THR A 75 -10.62 -14.78 1.43
N ARG A 76 -9.65 -15.63 1.80
CA ARG A 76 -9.32 -16.85 1.06
C ARG A 76 -10.49 -17.83 0.94
N THR A 77 -11.48 -17.75 1.82
CA THR A 77 -12.69 -18.61 1.84
C THR A 77 -13.93 -17.93 1.25
N GLY A 78 -13.77 -16.76 0.64
CA GLY A 78 -14.85 -16.04 -0.05
C GLY A 78 -15.71 -15.14 0.85
N GLN A 79 -15.39 -15.00 2.14
CA GLN A 79 -16.07 -14.07 3.02
C GLN A 79 -15.68 -12.62 2.66
N ARG A 80 -16.61 -11.68 2.72
CA ARG A 80 -16.32 -10.27 2.49
C ARG A 80 -15.41 -9.69 3.58
N THR A 81 -14.47 -8.83 3.19
CA THR A 81 -13.51 -8.18 4.09
C THR A 81 -14.03 -6.87 4.71
N ASP A 82 -15.30 -6.57 4.54
CA ASP A 82 -15.99 -5.44 5.19
C ASP A 82 -16.47 -5.76 6.62
N THR A 83 -16.21 -6.96 7.12
CA THR A 83 -16.48 -7.38 8.49
C THR A 83 -15.22 -7.31 9.33
N ASN A 84 -15.37 -6.95 10.62
CA ASN A 84 -14.25 -6.85 11.55
C ASN A 84 -13.42 -8.13 11.60
N GLY A 85 -12.11 -7.97 11.45
CA GLY A 85 -11.13 -9.06 11.50
C GLY A 85 -11.00 -9.89 10.23
N ALA A 86 -11.82 -9.64 9.20
CA ALA A 86 -11.67 -10.32 7.92
C ALA A 86 -10.64 -9.59 7.05
N VAL A 87 -9.63 -10.30 6.56
CA VAL A 87 -8.56 -9.78 5.71
C VAL A 87 -8.45 -10.57 4.41
N SER A 88 -8.08 -9.89 3.33
CA SER A 88 -7.90 -10.53 2.02
C SER A 88 -6.59 -11.32 1.92
N GLU A 89 -5.63 -11.03 2.78
CA GLU A 89 -4.27 -11.56 2.72
C GLU A 89 -3.57 -11.25 1.38
N ALA A 90 -3.99 -10.16 0.73
CA ALA A 90 -3.40 -9.71 -0.52
C ALA A 90 -1.94 -9.30 -0.30
N VAL A 91 -1.10 -9.67 -1.25
CA VAL A 91 0.33 -9.33 -1.27
C VAL A 91 0.72 -8.66 -2.58
N VAL A 92 1.67 -7.76 -2.50
CA VAL A 92 2.32 -7.18 -3.68
C VAL A 92 3.54 -8.03 -4.01
N ARG A 93 3.59 -8.56 -5.23
CA ARG A 93 4.76 -9.23 -5.79
C ARG A 93 5.39 -8.36 -6.85
N ILE A 94 6.69 -8.11 -6.74
CA ILE A 94 7.45 -7.35 -7.71
C ILE A 94 8.60 -8.22 -8.20
N GLU A 95 8.67 -8.47 -9.49
CA GLU A 95 9.72 -9.28 -10.12
C GLU A 95 10.87 -8.40 -10.63
N GLY A 96 11.99 -9.02 -10.98
CA GLY A 96 13.13 -8.35 -11.60
C GLY A 96 13.92 -7.42 -10.68
N GLY A 97 13.91 -7.68 -9.38
CA GLY A 97 14.78 -6.99 -8.43
C GLY A 97 16.26 -7.15 -8.79
N THR A 98 17.02 -6.08 -8.64
CA THR A 98 18.47 -6.06 -8.87
C THR A 98 19.19 -5.60 -7.63
N GLY A 99 20.35 -6.21 -7.33
CA GLY A 99 21.12 -5.85 -6.13
C GLY A 99 22.09 -6.93 -5.71
N SER A 100 22.38 -6.97 -4.42
CA SER A 100 23.31 -7.90 -3.82
C SER A 100 22.78 -8.47 -2.51
N LEU A 101 23.18 -9.68 -2.20
CA LEU A 101 22.98 -10.37 -0.93
C LEU A 101 24.35 -10.78 -0.39
N ASP A 102 24.63 -10.48 0.85
CA ASP A 102 25.85 -10.91 1.56
C ASP A 102 25.47 -11.57 2.89
N PRO A 103 25.29 -12.90 2.90
CA PRO A 103 24.98 -13.64 4.11
C PRO A 103 26.08 -13.56 5.18
N ALA A 104 27.34 -13.36 4.76
CA ALA A 104 28.47 -13.33 5.70
C ALA A 104 28.44 -12.08 6.58
N THR A 105 27.97 -10.96 6.05
CA THR A 105 27.82 -9.71 6.80
C THR A 105 26.38 -9.43 7.23
N GLY A 106 25.42 -10.28 6.85
CA GLY A 106 24.01 -10.02 7.09
C GLY A 106 23.48 -8.79 6.35
N SER A 107 24.05 -8.52 5.16
CA SER A 107 23.74 -7.31 4.39
C SER A 107 23.04 -7.62 3.06
N ALA A 108 22.15 -6.74 2.65
CA ALA A 108 21.42 -6.86 1.38
C ALA A 108 21.04 -5.48 0.83
N THR A 109 21.12 -5.33 -0.49
CA THR A 109 20.56 -4.17 -1.17
C THR A 109 19.84 -4.66 -2.41
N ILE A 110 18.53 -4.43 -2.51
CA ILE A 110 17.74 -4.85 -3.66
C ILE A 110 16.84 -3.68 -4.08
N SER A 111 16.82 -3.38 -5.36
CA SER A 111 15.97 -2.36 -5.97
C SER A 111 15.04 -3.00 -7.00
N TRP A 112 13.78 -2.59 -7.00
CA TRP A 112 12.80 -3.01 -8.00
C TRP A 112 12.27 -1.82 -8.78
N LYS A 113 11.76 -2.09 -9.97
CA LYS A 113 11.01 -1.16 -10.79
C LYS A 113 9.55 -1.60 -10.84
N GLY A 114 8.67 -0.66 -10.55
CA GLY A 114 7.23 -0.90 -10.57
C GLY A 114 6.49 -0.17 -9.47
N SER A 115 5.18 -0.15 -9.60
CA SER A 115 4.30 0.61 -8.71
C SER A 115 3.09 -0.21 -8.33
N TRP A 116 2.56 0.06 -7.14
CA TRP A 116 1.23 -0.41 -6.72
C TRP A 116 0.47 0.73 -6.05
N THR A 117 -0.84 0.59 -6.04
CA THR A 117 -1.76 1.56 -5.44
C THR A 117 -2.59 0.88 -4.37
N VAL A 118 -2.79 1.57 -3.27
CA VAL A 118 -3.74 1.19 -2.22
C VAL A 118 -4.91 2.16 -2.28
N VAL A 119 -6.12 1.61 -2.42
CA VAL A 119 -7.35 2.36 -2.64
C VAL A 119 -8.29 2.15 -1.47
N PHE A 120 -8.74 3.23 -0.87
CA PHE A 120 -9.67 3.25 0.25
C PHE A 120 -11.01 3.84 -0.18
N TYR A 121 -12.08 3.41 0.47
CA TYR A 121 -13.45 3.96 0.29
C TYR A 121 -13.85 4.07 -1.18
N SER A 122 -13.64 2.99 -1.94
CA SER A 122 -14.00 2.93 -3.36
C SER A 122 -13.37 4.05 -4.22
N GLY A 123 -12.18 4.52 -3.84
CA GLY A 123 -11.43 5.52 -4.60
C GLY A 123 -11.54 6.95 -4.07
N MET A 124 -12.20 7.16 -2.93
CA MET A 124 -12.23 8.48 -2.31
C MET A 124 -10.81 8.95 -1.94
N THR A 125 -10.01 8.04 -1.41
CA THR A 125 -8.60 8.29 -1.09
C THR A 125 -7.74 7.13 -1.58
N TYR A 126 -6.55 7.43 -2.05
CA TYR A 126 -5.59 6.45 -2.50
C TYR A 126 -4.18 7.01 -2.53
N TRP A 127 -3.22 6.12 -2.44
CA TRP A 127 -1.81 6.44 -2.61
C TRP A 127 -1.09 5.30 -3.35
N SER A 128 0.05 5.64 -3.91
CA SER A 128 0.89 4.68 -4.64
C SER A 128 2.30 4.66 -4.06
N ALA A 129 2.90 3.50 -4.06
CA ALA A 129 4.31 3.32 -3.82
C ALA A 129 5.00 2.90 -5.12
N ASN A 130 6.15 3.51 -5.40
CA ASN A 130 6.87 3.36 -6.64
C ASN A 130 8.31 2.98 -6.35
N ASP A 131 8.87 2.09 -7.17
CA ASP A 131 10.29 1.74 -7.20
C ASP A 131 10.88 1.45 -5.81
N PRO A 132 10.41 0.39 -5.11
CA PRO A 132 10.89 0.11 -3.77
C PRO A 132 12.36 -0.31 -3.73
N VAL A 133 13.01 0.03 -2.62
CA VAL A 133 14.40 -0.32 -2.33
C VAL A 133 14.48 -0.92 -0.93
N LEU A 134 15.03 -2.12 -0.85
CA LEU A 134 15.41 -2.77 0.40
C LEU A 134 16.90 -2.54 0.66
N THR A 135 17.23 -2.09 1.87
CA THR A 135 18.61 -1.99 2.34
C THR A 135 18.69 -2.62 3.72
N VAL A 136 19.61 -3.55 3.89
CA VAL A 136 19.92 -4.21 5.17
C VAL A 136 21.43 -4.17 5.40
N GLU A 137 21.84 -3.77 6.58
CA GLU A 137 23.24 -3.76 7.04
C GLU A 137 23.33 -4.44 8.43
N ASN A 138 24.12 -5.47 8.54
CA ASN A 138 24.29 -6.20 9.81
C ASN A 138 22.96 -6.63 10.46
N GLY A 139 22.00 -7.10 9.66
CA GLY A 139 20.70 -7.56 10.14
C GLY A 139 19.69 -6.46 10.49
N VAL A 140 20.01 -5.20 10.24
CA VAL A 140 19.07 -4.06 10.45
C VAL A 140 18.86 -3.33 9.13
N GLY A 141 17.63 -2.93 8.83
CA GLY A 141 17.39 -2.29 7.54
C GLY A 141 16.06 -1.58 7.39
N THR A 142 15.81 -1.17 6.16
CA THR A 142 14.58 -0.48 5.75
C THR A 142 14.10 -0.95 4.38
N LEU A 143 12.79 -0.92 4.19
CA LEU A 143 12.16 -0.91 2.89
C LEU A 143 11.63 0.50 2.63
N THR A 144 12.10 1.13 1.57
CA THR A 144 11.68 2.48 1.18
C THR A 144 11.04 2.45 -0.20
N ALA A 145 10.20 3.44 -0.52
CA ALA A 145 9.66 3.64 -1.87
C ALA A 145 9.42 5.14 -2.09
N THR A 146 9.21 5.53 -3.34
CA THR A 146 8.67 6.86 -3.65
C THR A 146 7.15 6.80 -3.49
N ALA A 147 6.62 7.47 -2.49
CA ALA A 147 5.19 7.59 -2.28
C ALA A 147 4.64 8.75 -3.11
N SER A 148 3.47 8.53 -3.70
CA SER A 148 2.68 9.51 -4.43
C SER A 148 1.20 9.30 -4.15
N GLY A 149 0.36 10.25 -4.51
CA GLY A 149 -1.08 10.16 -4.25
C GLY A 149 -1.74 11.51 -4.31
N PHE A 150 -2.92 11.59 -3.73
CA PHE A 150 -3.70 12.81 -3.69
C PHE A 150 -4.19 13.08 -2.27
N GLY A 151 -4.10 14.32 -1.85
CA GLY A 151 -4.74 14.80 -0.64
C GLY A 151 -6.25 14.83 -0.85
N ALA A 152 -6.98 14.20 0.08
CA ALA A 152 -8.43 14.18 0.10
C ALA A 152 -8.95 14.46 1.51
N SER A 153 -10.16 14.95 1.62
CA SER A 153 -10.79 15.25 2.90
C SER A 153 -12.17 14.63 2.98
N MET A 154 -12.42 13.89 4.05
CA MET A 154 -13.77 13.39 4.34
C MET A 154 -14.72 14.50 4.82
N SER A 155 -14.20 15.61 5.30
CA SER A 155 -14.99 16.77 5.72
C SER A 155 -15.47 17.62 4.54
N ASP A 156 -14.86 17.44 3.36
CA ASP A 156 -15.26 18.09 2.11
C ASP A 156 -15.12 17.11 0.95
N PRO A 157 -16.11 16.19 0.81
CA PRO A 157 -16.07 15.16 -0.22
C PRO A 157 -16.21 15.71 -1.65
N ASP A 158 -16.66 16.94 -1.81
CA ASP A 158 -16.77 17.63 -3.10
C ASP A 158 -15.50 18.38 -3.50
N ALA A 159 -14.55 18.53 -2.57
CA ALA A 159 -13.26 19.14 -2.87
C ALA A 159 -12.47 18.28 -3.87
N LYS A 160 -11.89 18.93 -4.86
CA LYS A 160 -10.97 18.24 -5.78
C LYS A 160 -9.75 17.74 -5.01
N PRO A 161 -9.41 16.46 -5.11
CA PRO A 161 -8.17 15.96 -4.52
C PRO A 161 -6.95 16.69 -5.08
N THR A 162 -6.03 17.04 -4.19
CA THR A 162 -4.82 17.77 -4.55
C THR A 162 -3.65 16.78 -4.73
N PRO A 163 -2.93 16.83 -5.87
CA PRO A 163 -1.76 15.98 -6.05
C PRO A 163 -0.72 16.27 -4.98
N LEU A 164 -0.19 15.22 -4.38
CA LEU A 164 0.94 15.30 -3.44
C LEU A 164 2.24 15.26 -4.20
N THR A 165 3.23 16.03 -3.75
CA THR A 165 4.59 15.94 -4.28
C THR A 165 5.17 14.56 -3.97
N PRO A 166 5.56 13.77 -4.99
CA PRO A 166 6.19 12.49 -4.75
C PRO A 166 7.44 12.61 -3.90
N ARG A 167 7.58 11.75 -2.90
CA ARG A 167 8.74 11.75 -2.02
C ARG A 167 9.09 10.35 -1.53
N LYS A 168 10.35 10.15 -1.19
CA LYS A 168 10.80 8.91 -0.57
C LYS A 168 10.20 8.79 0.83
N VAL A 169 9.66 7.62 1.13
CA VAL A 169 9.15 7.25 2.45
C VAL A 169 9.71 5.89 2.86
N THR A 170 9.85 5.70 4.17
CA THR A 170 10.21 4.41 4.76
C THR A 170 8.93 3.63 4.99
N LEU A 171 8.68 2.60 4.18
CA LEU A 171 7.50 1.73 4.32
C LEU A 171 7.63 0.78 5.50
N ALA A 172 8.86 0.36 5.83
CA ALA A 172 9.12 -0.57 6.92
C ALA A 172 10.53 -0.39 7.48
N THR A 173 10.67 -0.55 8.80
CA THR A 173 11.94 -0.78 9.49
C THR A 173 12.06 -2.26 9.82
N LEU A 174 13.27 -2.79 9.73
CA LEU A 174 13.58 -4.20 9.85
C LEU A 174 14.64 -4.42 10.90
N LYS A 175 14.47 -5.44 11.74
CA LYS A 175 15.47 -5.90 12.71
C LYS A 175 15.58 -7.41 12.67
N ASP A 176 16.68 -7.91 13.20
CA ASP A 176 16.98 -9.34 13.32
C ASP A 176 16.85 -10.07 11.96
N VAL A 177 17.21 -9.39 10.88
CA VAL A 177 17.14 -9.91 9.52
C VAL A 177 18.22 -10.94 9.30
N THR A 178 17.83 -12.15 8.92
CA THR A 178 18.77 -13.16 8.43
C THR A 178 18.81 -13.11 6.91
N VAL A 179 19.95 -12.69 6.36
CA VAL A 179 20.21 -12.69 4.92
C VAL A 179 20.75 -14.05 4.50
N THR A 180 20.22 -14.61 3.44
CA THR A 180 20.68 -15.87 2.83
C THR A 180 21.05 -15.64 1.37
N ASP A 181 21.69 -16.61 0.74
CA ASP A 181 22.00 -16.61 -0.71
C ASP A 181 20.74 -16.59 -1.61
N LYS A 182 19.57 -16.93 -1.03
CA LYS A 182 18.27 -16.96 -1.71
C LYS A 182 17.37 -15.75 -1.39
N GLY A 183 17.84 -14.85 -0.52
CA GLY A 183 17.06 -13.70 -0.05
C GLY A 183 16.82 -13.73 1.45
N LEU A 184 15.76 -13.05 1.86
CA LEU A 184 15.37 -12.94 3.26
C LEU A 184 13.85 -12.95 3.40
N THR A 185 13.38 -13.30 4.59
CA THR A 185 12.00 -13.12 5.02
C THR A 185 12.02 -12.51 6.41
N VAL A 186 11.28 -11.44 6.62
CA VAL A 186 11.26 -10.71 7.88
C VAL A 186 9.89 -10.10 8.12
N VAL A 187 9.46 -10.09 9.38
CA VAL A 187 8.31 -9.30 9.82
C VAL A 187 8.84 -7.91 10.17
N PRO A 188 8.31 -6.85 9.56
CA PRO A 188 8.72 -5.48 9.88
C PRO A 188 8.47 -5.15 11.35
N GLU A 189 9.25 -4.23 11.89
CA GLU A 189 8.98 -3.65 13.19
C GLU A 189 7.70 -2.83 13.15
N TYR A 190 6.74 -3.14 13.99
CA TYR A 190 5.53 -2.35 14.18
C TYR A 190 5.08 -2.32 15.64
N ARG A 191 5.27 -3.45 16.38
CA ARG A 191 4.81 -3.56 17.76
C ARG A 191 5.55 -2.60 18.66
N GLY A 192 4.78 -1.82 19.43
CA GLY A 192 5.33 -0.84 20.35
C GLY A 192 5.99 0.37 19.69
N VAL A 193 5.90 0.51 18.36
CA VAL A 193 6.39 1.69 17.66
C VAL A 193 5.46 2.85 17.94
N GLU A 194 5.99 3.88 18.59
CA GLU A 194 5.27 5.09 18.91
C GLU A 194 5.41 6.11 17.76
N VAL A 195 4.32 6.76 17.43
CA VAL A 195 4.28 7.84 16.44
C VAL A 195 3.53 9.04 16.98
N THR A 196 3.86 10.20 16.45
CA THR A 196 3.10 11.42 16.66
C THR A 196 1.97 11.49 15.66
N SER A 197 0.74 11.45 16.14
CA SER A 197 -0.42 11.63 15.27
C SER A 197 -0.54 13.09 14.82
N PRO A 198 -0.97 13.36 13.59
CA PRO A 198 -1.31 14.72 13.15
C PRO A 198 -2.34 15.38 14.07
N ALA A 199 -2.31 16.70 14.15
CA ALA A 199 -3.13 17.45 15.12
C ALA A 199 -4.65 17.19 15.03
N ASN A 200 -5.15 16.81 13.84
CA ASN A 200 -6.56 16.54 13.59
C ASN A 200 -6.89 15.03 13.57
N ALA A 201 -5.91 14.18 13.89
CA ALA A 201 -6.10 12.74 13.91
C ALA A 201 -6.45 12.23 15.31
N ALA A 202 -7.10 11.08 15.38
CA ALA A 202 -7.23 10.37 16.64
C ALA A 202 -5.83 10.01 17.18
N PRO A 203 -5.63 10.09 18.51
CA PRO A 203 -4.39 9.64 19.12
C PRO A 203 -4.11 8.16 18.78
N GLN A 204 -2.84 7.81 18.66
CA GLN A 204 -2.44 6.42 18.49
C GLN A 204 -2.97 5.55 19.63
N ALA A 205 -3.68 4.47 19.30
CA ALA A 205 -4.07 3.48 20.30
C ALA A 205 -2.83 2.70 20.76
N ARG A 206 -2.60 2.64 22.09
CA ARG A 206 -1.44 1.97 22.70
C ARG A 206 -1.87 0.85 23.64
N THR A 207 -2.93 0.13 23.25
CA THR A 207 -3.52 -0.96 24.04
C THR A 207 -3.62 -2.24 23.22
N GLY A 208 -3.55 -3.38 23.88
CA GLY A 208 -3.56 -4.68 23.22
C GLY A 208 -2.16 -5.20 22.93
N ALA A 209 -2.08 -6.46 22.47
CA ALA A 209 -0.80 -7.15 22.26
C ALA A 209 -0.09 -6.70 20.98
N ASP A 210 -0.82 -6.17 20.02
CA ASP A 210 -0.33 -5.84 18.68
C ASP A 210 -0.38 -4.34 18.36
N TRP A 211 -0.45 -3.48 19.40
CA TRP A 211 -0.37 -2.05 19.15
C TRP A 211 1.00 -1.65 18.61
N GLY A 212 1.02 -0.63 17.79
CA GLY A 212 2.24 -0.12 17.19
C GLY A 212 1.93 0.74 15.97
N SER A 213 2.86 0.86 15.05
CA SER A 213 2.69 1.68 13.85
C SER A 213 3.72 1.38 12.77
N TRP A 214 3.47 1.97 11.63
CA TRP A 214 4.43 2.21 10.55
C TRP A 214 5.49 3.23 10.97
N PRO A 215 6.59 3.39 10.21
CA PRO A 215 7.54 4.49 10.41
C PRO A 215 6.87 5.87 10.34
N GLN A 216 7.39 6.83 11.11
CA GLN A 216 6.78 8.17 11.25
C GLN A 216 6.60 8.90 9.91
N ASP A 217 7.60 8.84 9.02
CA ASP A 217 7.53 9.51 7.71
C ASP A 217 6.41 8.94 6.81
N PHE A 218 6.09 7.65 6.97
CA PHE A 218 4.96 7.03 6.28
C PHE A 218 3.62 7.44 6.93
N VAL A 219 3.56 7.52 8.25
CA VAL A 219 2.39 8.05 8.97
C VAL A 219 2.11 9.49 8.56
N ASP A 220 3.14 10.33 8.48
CA ASP A 220 3.01 11.72 8.03
C ASP A 220 2.50 11.80 6.58
N PHE A 221 3.00 10.94 5.70
CA PHE A 221 2.50 10.83 4.33
C PHE A 221 1.02 10.40 4.29
N GLN A 222 0.64 9.41 5.08
CA GLN A 222 -0.75 8.96 5.20
C GLN A 222 -1.65 10.09 5.73
N GLY A 223 -1.14 10.95 6.59
CA GLY A 223 -1.84 12.14 7.05
C GLY A 223 -2.25 13.08 5.91
N GLU A 224 -1.36 13.27 4.94
CA GLU A 224 -1.64 14.12 3.77
C GLU A 224 -2.65 13.50 2.80
N THR A 225 -2.73 12.18 2.73
CA THR A 225 -3.74 11.47 1.93
C THR A 225 -5.10 11.36 2.65
N GLY A 226 -5.19 11.80 3.90
CA GLY A 226 -6.38 11.65 4.72
C GLY A 226 -6.53 10.29 5.40
N GLN A 227 -5.47 9.47 5.42
CA GLN A 227 -5.47 8.08 5.92
C GLN A 227 -4.77 7.90 7.27
N HIS A 228 -4.52 8.95 8.00
CA HIS A 228 -3.72 8.97 9.22
C HIS A 228 -4.30 8.18 10.42
N SER A 229 -5.50 7.63 10.31
CA SER A 229 -6.15 6.87 11.39
C SER A 229 -6.32 5.37 11.11
N TYR A 230 -5.62 4.82 10.12
CA TYR A 230 -5.82 3.44 9.64
C TYR A 230 -4.61 2.51 9.84
N TRP A 231 -3.82 2.72 10.85
CA TRP A 231 -2.75 1.82 11.29
C TRP A 231 -2.89 1.44 12.77
#